data_8f0a4a5964d252273f616d0357bbff55
#
_entry.id   8f0a4a5964d252273f616d0357bbff55
#
_cell.length_a   1.000
_cell.length_b   1.000
_cell.length_c   1.000
_cell.angle_alpha   90.00
_cell.angle_beta   90.00
_cell.angle_gamma   90.00
#
_symmetry.space_group_name_H-M   'P 1'
#
loop_
_entity.id
_entity.type
_entity.pdbx_description
1 polymer ?
#
loop_
_entity_poly.entity_id
_entity_poly.type
_entity_poly.pdbx_seq_one_letter_code
_entity_poly.pdbx_strand_id
1 'polypeptide(L)' 'MMKANEIRNLTAEELNAKLLDLKKDLFMLRMQHATNQLDNPLKLADVKKDIARVKTVLREKELEQIGRAHV' A
#
# COMPACT_ATOMS: atom_id res chain seq x y z
N MET A 1 -2.92 6.34 -9.15
CA MET A 1 -1.87 6.15 -8.14
C MET A 1 -2.07 7.15 -7.01
N MET A 2 -1.94 6.72 -5.78
CA MET A 2 -2.13 7.60 -4.62
C MET A 2 -0.93 8.52 -4.45
N LYS A 3 -1.21 9.77 -4.13
CA LYS A 3 -0.16 10.73 -3.84
C LYS A 3 0.31 10.57 -2.39
N ALA A 4 1.59 10.80 -2.14
CA ALA A 4 2.16 10.66 -0.80
C ALA A 4 1.45 11.56 0.22
N ASN A 5 1.07 12.76 -0.18
CA ASN A 5 0.36 13.70 0.71
C ASN A 5 -0.98 13.15 1.17
N GLU A 6 -1.72 12.50 0.27
CA GLU A 6 -3.00 11.89 0.60
C GLU A 6 -2.82 10.77 1.61
N ILE A 7 -1.80 9.95 1.41
CA ILE A 7 -1.51 8.83 2.29
C ILE A 7 -1.12 9.34 3.68
N ARG A 8 -0.32 10.38 3.76
CA ARG A 8 0.14 10.93 5.05
C ARG A 8 -0.97 11.56 5.86
N ASN A 9 -2.05 12.00 5.20
CA ASN A 9 -3.19 12.60 5.90
C ASN A 9 -4.12 11.55 6.50
N LEU A 10 -3.93 10.28 6.17
CA LEU A 10 -4.76 9.20 6.70
C LEU A 10 -4.27 8.77 8.08
N THR A 11 -5.23 8.30 8.90
CA THR A 11 -4.87 7.71 10.20
C THR A 11 -4.25 6.33 10.00
N ALA A 12 -3.60 5.81 11.05
CA ALA A 12 -3.01 4.48 10.99
C ALA A 12 -4.06 3.40 10.67
N GLU A 13 -5.26 3.54 11.23
CA GLU A 13 -6.35 2.59 10.96
C GLU A 13 -6.78 2.64 9.50
N GLU A 14 -6.92 3.86 8.96
CA GLU A 14 -7.26 4.04 7.55
C GLU A 14 -6.18 3.48 6.64
N LEU A 15 -4.93 3.67 7.00
CA LEU A 15 -3.81 3.13 6.24
C LEU A 15 -3.80 1.61 6.25
N ASN A 16 -4.11 0.99 7.39
CA ASN A 16 -4.21 -0.46 7.48
C ASN A 16 -5.34 -0.99 6.61
N ALA A 17 -6.49 -0.33 6.62
CA ALA A 17 -7.62 -0.71 5.78
C ALA A 17 -7.25 -0.58 4.30
N LYS A 18 -6.58 0.50 3.94
CA LYS A 18 -6.12 0.72 2.57
C LYS A 18 -5.13 -0.35 2.15
N LEU A 19 -4.23 -0.71 3.04
CA LEU A 19 -3.24 -1.75 2.78
C LEU A 19 -3.90 -3.10 2.51
N LEU A 20 -4.94 -3.44 3.29
CA LEU A 20 -5.69 -4.68 3.07
C LEU A 20 -6.36 -4.68 1.70
N ASP A 21 -6.98 -3.57 1.32
CA ASP A 21 -7.62 -3.45 0.01
C ASP A 21 -6.59 -3.61 -1.12
N LEU A 22 -5.44 -2.97 -0.98
CA LEU A 22 -4.38 -3.07 -1.99
C LEU A 22 -3.83 -4.49 -2.09
N LYS A 23 -3.71 -5.18 -0.97
CA LYS A 23 -3.28 -6.57 -0.98
C LYS A 23 -4.29 -7.48 -1.68
N LYS A 24 -5.57 -7.24 -1.48
CA LYS A 24 -6.62 -7.98 -2.18
C LYS A 24 -6.54 -7.74 -3.68
N ASP A 25 -6.37 -6.48 -4.08
CA ASP A 25 -6.23 -6.13 -5.49
C ASP A 25 -5.01 -6.79 -6.10
N LEU A 26 -3.90 -6.79 -5.39
CA LEU A 26 -2.68 -7.44 -5.85
C LEU A 26 -2.89 -8.93 -6.05
N PHE A 27 -3.56 -9.56 -5.10
CA PHE A 27 -3.86 -10.99 -5.19
C PHE A 27 -4.70 -11.31 -6.41
N MET A 28 -5.77 -10.53 -6.62
CA MET A 28 -6.64 -10.71 -7.79
C MET A 28 -5.89 -10.49 -9.10
N LEU A 29 -5.06 -9.46 -9.16
CA LEU A 29 -4.28 -9.18 -10.36
C LEU A 29 -3.28 -10.29 -10.65
N ARG A 30 -2.67 -10.87 -9.62
CA ARG A 30 -1.77 -12.01 -9.79
C ARG A 30 -2.50 -13.23 -10.31
N MET A 31 -3.73 -13.47 -9.83
CA MET A 31 -4.55 -14.57 -10.34
C MET A 31 -4.90 -14.36 -11.80
N GLN A 32 -5.31 -13.14 -12.16
CA GLN A 32 -5.61 -12.81 -13.55
C GLN A 32 -4.39 -12.98 -14.46
N HIS A 33 -3.23 -12.57 -13.97
CA HIS A 33 -1.99 -12.74 -14.72
C HIS A 33 -1.66 -14.22 -14.93
N ALA A 34 -1.84 -15.04 -13.89
CA ALA A 34 -1.59 -16.47 -13.98
C ALA A 34 -2.50 -17.17 -14.99
N THR A 35 -3.72 -16.66 -15.15
CA THR A 35 -4.68 -17.23 -16.10
C THR A 35 -4.67 -16.52 -17.46
N ASN A 36 -3.70 -15.64 -17.68
CA ASN A 36 -3.57 -14.84 -18.92
C ASN A 36 -4.78 -13.95 -19.21
N GLN A 37 -5.50 -13.54 -18.16
CA GLN A 37 -6.64 -12.65 -18.28
C GLN A 37 -6.29 -11.19 -18.02
N LEU A 38 -5.07 -10.92 -17.64
CA LEU A 38 -4.61 -9.57 -17.36
C LEU A 38 -4.13 -8.90 -18.63
N ASP A 39 -4.86 -7.87 -19.06
CA ASP A 39 -4.54 -7.14 -20.29
C ASP A 39 -3.40 -6.16 -20.11
N ASN A 40 -3.23 -5.63 -18.88
CA ASN A 40 -2.26 -4.58 -18.65
C ASN A 40 -1.41 -4.90 -17.42
N PRO A 41 -0.17 -5.39 -17.60
CA PRO A 41 0.71 -5.70 -16.49
C PRO A 41 1.15 -4.48 -15.69
N LEU A 42 0.97 -3.27 -16.22
CA LEU A 42 1.32 -2.05 -15.50
C LEU A 42 0.48 -1.85 -14.26
N LYS A 43 -0.77 -2.33 -14.25
CA LYS A 43 -1.62 -2.26 -13.06
C LYS A 43 -1.00 -3.00 -11.88
N LEU A 44 -0.38 -4.13 -12.16
CA LEU A 44 0.29 -4.91 -11.10
C LEU A 44 1.42 -4.11 -10.47
N ALA A 45 2.22 -3.43 -11.28
CA ALA A 45 3.30 -2.60 -10.80
C ALA A 45 2.77 -1.40 -10.00
N ASP A 46 1.69 -0.78 -10.46
CA ASP A 46 1.08 0.37 -9.77
C ASP A 46 0.56 -0.03 -8.40
N VAL A 47 -0.12 -1.17 -8.29
CA VAL A 47 -0.63 -1.66 -7.01
C VAL A 47 0.54 -1.94 -6.06
N LYS A 48 1.61 -2.54 -6.53
CA LYS A 48 2.80 -2.79 -5.73
C LYS A 48 3.40 -1.50 -5.19
N LYS A 49 3.47 -0.46 -6.02
CA LYS A 49 3.98 0.84 -5.60
C LYS A 49 3.11 1.47 -4.53
N ASP A 50 1.79 1.38 -4.69
CA ASP A 50 0.86 1.90 -3.70
C ASP A 50 1.01 1.18 -2.37
N ILE A 51 1.12 -0.14 -2.39
CA ILE A 51 1.36 -0.93 -1.19
C ILE A 51 2.64 -0.48 -0.50
N ALA A 52 3.71 -0.30 -1.27
CA ALA A 52 4.98 0.13 -0.71
C ALA A 52 4.87 1.50 -0.06
N ARG A 53 4.16 2.43 -0.70
CA ARG A 53 3.96 3.78 -0.15
C ARG A 53 3.16 3.75 1.14
N VAL A 54 2.07 2.98 1.17
CA VAL A 54 1.24 2.88 2.36
C VAL A 54 2.05 2.26 3.50
N LYS A 55 2.82 1.22 3.23
CA LYS A 55 3.68 0.60 4.24
C LYS A 55 4.72 1.58 4.77
N THR A 56 5.31 2.37 3.89
CA THR A 56 6.32 3.36 4.28
C THR A 56 5.73 4.40 5.20
N VAL A 57 4.56 4.93 4.88
CA VAL A 57 3.90 5.93 5.70
C VAL A 57 3.47 5.34 7.05
N LEU A 58 2.95 4.10 7.05
CA LEU A 58 2.62 3.41 8.29
C LEU A 58 3.85 3.29 9.19
N ARG A 59 4.98 2.91 8.61
CA ARG A 59 6.22 2.78 9.36
C ARG A 59 6.67 4.13 9.92
N GLU A 60 6.55 5.19 9.14
CA GLU A 60 6.87 6.54 9.60
C GLU A 60 6.01 6.93 10.80
N LYS A 61 4.71 6.62 10.75
CA LYS A 61 3.79 6.93 11.84
C LYS A 61 4.10 6.12 13.10
N GLU A 62 4.44 4.87 12.94
CA GLU A 62 4.86 4.03 14.05
C GLU A 62 6.14 4.56 14.70
N LEU A 63 7.10 4.97 13.88
CA LEU A 63 8.35 5.54 14.37
C LEU A 63 8.13 6.86 15.10
N GLU A 64 7.19 7.68 14.64
CA GLU A 64 6.85 8.91 15.33
C GLU A 64 6.31 8.65 16.74
N GLN A 65 5.50 7.61 16.89
CA GLN A 65 4.92 7.27 18.18
C GLN A 65 5.92 6.60 19.12
N ILE A 66 6.79 5.77 18.58
CA ILE A 66 7.70 4.94 19.36
C ILE A 66 9.12 5.49 19.34
N GLY A 67 9.50 6.08 18.22
CA GLY A 67 10.86 6.51 17.96
C GLY A 67 11.41 7.51 18.96
N ARG A 68 10.55 8.32 19.56
CA ARG A 68 10.97 9.32 20.54
C ARG A 68 11.51 8.68 21.79
N ALA A 69 10.93 7.57 22.18
CA ALA A 69 11.40 6.83 23.33
C ALA A 69 12.64 6.01 23.01
N HIS A 70 12.95 5.94 21.75
CA HIS A 70 13.99 5.07 21.26
C HIS A 70 15.33 5.75 21.07
N VAL A 71 15.35 7.02 21.20
CA VAL A 71 16.59 7.79 21.06
C VAL A 71 17.54 7.59 22.25
#